data_5c1dee21ea328783b0f3b71d1a4b2994
#
_entry.id   5c1dee21ea328783b0f3b71d1a4b2994
#
_cell.length_a   1.000
_cell.length_b   1.000
_cell.length_c   1.000
_cell.angle_alpha   90.00
_cell.angle_beta   90.00
_cell.angle_gamma   90.00
#
_symmetry.space_group_name_H-M   'P 1'
#
loop_
_entity.id
_entity.type
_entity.pdbx_description
1 polymer ?
#
loop_
_entity_poly.entity_id
_entity_poly.type
_entity_poly.pdbx_seq_one_letter_code
_entity_poly.pdbx_strand_id
1 'polypeptide(L)'
;MTSPTSESPLTRIAAALPAVSLAMLLAAGLASTLHAVGTGRLALWSGPVTQSGFLNGQTMQGIADALARAPQPRVAADAARAANWLLLNDLGPQVRQGCPDWLFLAEELAPHEGAAGNMAQRAAMVAQVHRALQRDGIRLLVAVVPDKSRIAHDHLCGLQRSTALQGRVAAWITLLQDSGVPVLDLETVLEAMQTRGEEAFFRTDTHWT
;
A
#
# COMPACT_ATOMS: atom_id res chain seq x y z
N MET A 1 -27.12 -39.67 22.22
CA MET A 1 -27.30 -38.63 23.25
C MET A 1 -25.91 -38.18 23.66
N THR A 2 -25.40 -37.11 23.10
CA THR A 2 -24.12 -36.51 23.46
C THR A 2 -24.36 -35.52 24.58
N SER A 3 -23.78 -35.79 25.74
CA SER A 3 -23.85 -34.90 26.92
C SER A 3 -23.22 -33.53 26.57
N PRO A 4 -23.83 -32.42 26.96
CA PRO A 4 -23.21 -31.12 26.79
C PRO A 4 -21.99 -31.03 27.70
N THR A 5 -20.82 -30.86 27.10
CA THR A 5 -19.58 -30.56 27.83
C THR A 5 -19.74 -29.21 28.53
N SER A 6 -19.76 -29.20 29.85
CA SER A 6 -19.81 -27.98 30.65
C SER A 6 -18.48 -27.23 30.47
N GLU A 7 -18.52 -26.15 29.68
CA GLU A 7 -17.38 -25.24 29.56
C GLU A 7 -16.99 -24.66 30.92
N SER A 8 -15.70 -24.65 31.21
CA SER A 8 -15.20 -24.13 32.47
C SER A 8 -15.45 -22.59 32.52
N PRO A 9 -15.64 -22.01 33.73
CA PRO A 9 -15.83 -20.56 33.86
C PRO A 9 -14.66 -19.75 33.30
N LEU A 10 -13.44 -20.29 33.35
CA LEU A 10 -12.24 -19.67 32.78
C LEU A 10 -12.31 -19.59 31.25
N THR A 11 -12.85 -20.60 30.57
CA THR A 11 -13.02 -20.63 29.13
C THR A 11 -14.03 -19.57 28.68
N ARG A 12 -15.12 -19.37 29.43
CA ARG A 12 -16.13 -18.34 29.16
C ARG A 12 -15.57 -16.92 29.36
N ILE A 13 -14.77 -16.70 30.40
CA ILE A 13 -14.10 -15.41 30.63
C ILE A 13 -13.11 -15.13 29.53
N ALA A 14 -12.27 -16.10 29.15
CA ALA A 14 -11.33 -15.93 28.05
C ALA A 14 -12.01 -15.63 26.71
N ALA A 15 -13.15 -16.25 26.42
CA ALA A 15 -13.94 -15.97 25.21
C ALA A 15 -14.61 -14.60 25.23
N ALA A 16 -14.96 -14.09 26.43
CA ALA A 16 -15.61 -12.77 26.56
C ALA A 16 -14.62 -11.59 26.47
N LEU A 17 -13.35 -11.78 26.84
CA LEU A 17 -12.33 -10.72 26.88
C LEU A 17 -12.20 -9.95 25.57
N PRO A 18 -12.12 -10.56 24.38
CA PRO A 18 -12.03 -9.81 23.11
C PRO A 18 -13.27 -8.98 22.84
N ALA A 19 -14.47 -9.51 23.12
CA ALA A 19 -15.72 -8.79 22.91
C ALA A 19 -15.84 -7.58 23.86
N VAL A 20 -15.50 -7.74 25.13
CA VAL A 20 -15.49 -6.64 26.11
C VAL A 20 -14.46 -5.58 25.75
N SER A 21 -13.24 -6.00 25.36
CA SER A 21 -12.20 -5.07 24.92
C SER A 21 -12.64 -4.27 23.68
N LEU A 22 -13.24 -4.93 22.70
CA LEU A 22 -13.78 -4.27 21.52
C LEU A 22 -14.89 -3.28 21.88
N ALA A 23 -15.83 -3.69 22.73
CA ALA A 23 -16.92 -2.82 23.18
C ALA A 23 -16.41 -1.58 23.92
N MET A 24 -15.40 -1.73 24.77
CA MET A 24 -14.78 -0.61 25.47
C MET A 24 -14.08 0.36 24.49
N LEU A 25 -13.34 -0.17 23.51
CA LEU A 25 -12.68 0.65 22.49
C LEU A 25 -13.69 1.41 21.64
N LEU A 26 -14.77 0.75 21.22
CA LEU A 26 -15.84 1.40 20.45
C LEU A 26 -16.56 2.49 21.28
N ALA A 27 -16.85 2.22 22.55
CA ALA A 27 -17.47 3.20 23.46
C ALA A 27 -16.55 4.41 23.68
N ALA A 28 -15.28 4.19 23.91
CA ALA A 28 -14.29 5.25 24.08
C ALA A 28 -14.13 6.09 22.80
N GLY A 29 -14.08 5.44 21.64
CA GLY A 29 -14.04 6.10 20.34
C GLY A 29 -15.29 6.95 20.07
N LEU A 30 -16.47 6.41 20.35
CA LEU A 30 -17.73 7.13 20.21
C LEU A 30 -17.80 8.35 21.16
N ALA A 31 -17.49 8.17 22.43
CA ALA A 31 -17.48 9.26 23.42
C ALA A 31 -16.50 10.37 23.01
N SER A 32 -15.31 10.01 22.55
CA SER A 32 -14.30 10.94 22.05
C SER A 32 -14.78 11.72 20.82
N THR A 33 -15.43 11.04 19.88
CA THR A 33 -15.98 11.67 18.67
C THR A 33 -17.11 12.62 19.01
N LEU A 34 -18.04 12.21 19.89
CA LEU A 34 -19.15 13.06 20.35
C LEU A 34 -18.62 14.31 21.09
N HIS A 35 -17.60 14.14 21.92
CA HIS A 35 -16.95 15.27 22.59
C HIS A 35 -16.31 16.22 21.58
N ALA A 36 -15.59 15.70 20.56
CA ALA A 36 -14.95 16.52 19.53
C ALA A 36 -15.98 17.31 18.69
N VAL A 37 -17.10 16.67 18.36
CA VAL A 37 -18.23 17.34 17.66
C VAL A 37 -18.87 18.41 18.56
N GLY A 38 -19.18 18.06 19.81
CA GLY A 38 -19.81 18.97 20.76
C GLY A 38 -18.96 20.20 21.12
N THR A 39 -17.63 20.07 21.06
CA THR A 39 -16.69 21.19 21.27
C THR A 39 -16.32 21.94 19.98
N GLY A 40 -16.92 21.60 18.84
CA GLY A 40 -16.63 22.22 17.55
C GLY A 40 -15.25 21.90 16.97
N ARG A 41 -14.52 20.96 17.57
CA ARG A 41 -13.20 20.51 17.07
C ARG A 41 -13.28 19.59 15.86
N LEU A 42 -14.44 18.98 15.65
CA LEU A 42 -14.72 18.09 14.51
C LEU A 42 -16.07 18.48 13.91
N ALA A 43 -16.05 18.95 12.66
CA ALA A 43 -17.26 19.12 11.85
C ALA A 43 -17.45 17.87 11.00
N LEU A 44 -18.51 17.11 11.27
CA LEU A 44 -18.80 15.87 10.51
C LEU A 44 -19.22 16.16 9.08
N TRP A 45 -19.79 17.32 8.82
CA TRP A 45 -20.11 17.79 7.47
C TRP A 45 -19.91 19.31 7.38
N SER A 46 -19.51 19.79 6.22
CA SER A 46 -19.17 21.20 5.98
C SER A 46 -20.08 21.87 4.93
N GLY A 47 -21.24 21.27 4.60
CA GLY A 47 -22.14 21.83 3.58
C GLY A 47 -23.58 21.37 3.76
N PRO A 48 -24.53 21.85 2.93
CA PRO A 48 -25.92 21.42 2.99
C PRO A 48 -26.04 19.95 2.64
N VAL A 49 -26.75 19.18 3.47
CA VAL A 49 -27.12 17.80 3.13
C VAL A 49 -28.25 17.85 2.09
N THR A 50 -27.93 17.44 0.87
CA THR A 50 -28.90 17.38 -0.23
C THR A 50 -29.32 15.93 -0.48
N GLN A 51 -30.54 15.74 -0.98
CA GLN A 51 -31.03 14.41 -1.32
C GLN A 51 -30.13 13.72 -2.36
N SER A 52 -29.68 14.45 -3.38
CA SER A 52 -28.74 13.94 -4.37
C SER A 52 -27.38 13.58 -3.77
N GLY A 53 -26.82 14.41 -2.88
CA GLY A 53 -25.55 14.15 -2.19
C GLY A 53 -25.64 12.94 -1.26
N PHE A 54 -26.79 12.70 -0.66
CA PHE A 54 -27.03 11.49 0.15
C PHE A 54 -27.11 10.23 -0.72
N LEU A 55 -27.90 10.28 -1.79
CA LEU A 55 -28.11 9.13 -2.68
C LEU A 55 -26.87 8.73 -3.48
N ASN A 56 -26.02 9.68 -3.85
CA ASN A 56 -24.76 9.40 -4.55
C ASN A 56 -23.56 9.13 -3.62
N GLY A 57 -23.79 9.12 -2.29
CA GLY A 57 -22.77 8.80 -1.29
C GLY A 57 -21.83 9.95 -0.91
N GLN A 58 -21.91 11.13 -1.51
CA GLN A 58 -21.01 12.26 -1.21
C GLN A 58 -21.11 12.72 0.25
N THR A 59 -22.31 12.72 0.83
CA THR A 59 -22.51 13.06 2.25
C THR A 59 -21.81 12.05 3.16
N MET A 60 -21.96 10.74 2.87
CA MET A 60 -21.31 9.68 3.65
C MET A 60 -19.79 9.70 3.50
N GLN A 61 -19.30 9.96 2.30
CA GLN A 61 -17.86 10.13 2.06
C GLN A 61 -17.31 11.31 2.86
N GLY A 62 -17.99 12.44 2.88
CA GLY A 62 -17.60 13.61 3.67
C GLY A 62 -17.51 13.31 5.17
N ILE A 63 -18.48 12.56 5.72
CA ILE A 63 -18.46 12.12 7.12
C ILE A 63 -17.29 11.16 7.39
N ALA A 64 -17.06 10.19 6.51
CA ALA A 64 -15.96 9.25 6.62
C ALA A 64 -14.60 9.96 6.62
N ASP A 65 -14.42 10.93 5.71
CA ASP A 65 -13.21 11.75 5.61
C ASP A 65 -12.99 12.64 6.85
N ALA A 66 -14.08 13.18 7.43
CA ALA A 66 -14.02 13.94 8.65
C ALA A 66 -13.58 13.07 9.85
N LEU A 67 -14.16 11.88 9.99
CA LEU A 67 -13.79 10.92 11.03
C LEU A 67 -12.34 10.44 10.88
N ALA A 68 -11.89 10.18 9.66
CA ALA A 68 -10.51 9.77 9.39
C ALA A 68 -9.47 10.86 9.76
N ARG A 69 -9.88 12.14 9.74
CA ARG A 69 -9.03 13.27 10.15
C ARG A 69 -9.07 13.57 11.63
N ALA A 70 -9.94 12.91 12.39
CA ALA A 70 -10.02 13.13 13.85
C ALA A 70 -8.67 12.81 14.52
N PRO A 71 -8.23 13.60 15.52
CA PRO A 71 -6.92 13.40 16.16
C PRO A 71 -6.76 12.05 16.86
N GLN A 72 -7.82 11.57 17.51
CA GLN A 72 -7.77 10.36 18.33
C GLN A 72 -7.48 9.08 17.51
N PRO A 73 -8.15 8.81 16.37
CA PRO A 73 -7.81 7.67 15.50
C PRO A 73 -6.35 7.70 15.03
N ARG A 74 -5.82 8.90 14.75
CA ARG A 74 -4.41 9.06 14.32
C ARG A 74 -3.46 8.69 15.45
N VAL A 75 -3.64 9.24 16.64
CA VAL A 75 -2.80 8.93 17.80
C VAL A 75 -2.84 7.44 18.13
N ALA A 76 -4.03 6.83 18.11
CA ALA A 76 -4.17 5.39 18.35
C ALA A 76 -3.47 4.55 17.26
N ALA A 77 -3.59 4.95 15.98
CA ALA A 77 -2.92 4.28 14.88
C ALA A 77 -1.39 4.44 14.95
N ASP A 78 -0.90 5.61 15.34
CA ASP A 78 0.54 5.86 15.52
C ASP A 78 1.09 5.02 16.68
N ALA A 79 0.38 4.98 17.81
CA ALA A 79 0.74 4.16 18.95
C ALA A 79 0.73 2.66 18.62
N ALA A 80 -0.26 2.18 17.87
CA ALA A 80 -0.32 0.80 17.41
C ALA A 80 0.84 0.46 16.45
N ARG A 81 1.16 1.35 15.50
CA ARG A 81 2.33 1.18 14.62
C ARG A 81 3.64 1.16 15.39
N ALA A 82 3.80 2.07 16.35
CA ALA A 82 4.98 2.11 17.20
C ALA A 82 5.11 0.83 18.05
N ALA A 83 4.01 0.36 18.63
CA ALA A 83 4.00 -0.88 19.40
C ALA A 83 4.34 -2.11 18.52
N ASN A 84 3.75 -2.22 17.34
CA ASN A 84 4.06 -3.29 16.39
C ASN A 84 5.53 -3.27 16.00
N TRP A 85 6.09 -2.10 15.72
CA TRP A 85 7.50 -1.95 15.42
C TRP A 85 8.39 -2.35 16.60
N LEU A 86 8.14 -1.80 17.80
CA LEU A 86 8.99 -2.00 18.97
C LEU A 86 8.91 -3.44 19.54
N LEU A 87 7.75 -4.07 19.47
CA LEU A 87 7.52 -5.39 20.07
C LEU A 87 7.66 -6.53 19.07
N LEU A 88 7.29 -6.32 17.81
CA LEU A 88 7.21 -7.38 16.80
C LEU A 88 8.15 -7.16 15.62
N ASN A 89 8.85 -6.01 15.59
CA ASN A 89 9.64 -5.56 14.42
C ASN A 89 8.82 -5.55 13.11
N ASP A 90 7.51 -5.27 13.22
CA ASP A 90 6.57 -5.27 12.11
C ASP A 90 6.29 -3.83 11.64
N LEU A 91 6.66 -3.54 10.39
CA LEU A 91 6.43 -2.27 9.70
C LEU A 91 5.04 -2.19 9.03
N GLY A 92 4.19 -3.18 9.25
CA GLY A 92 2.87 -3.27 8.63
C GLY A 92 2.88 -4.01 7.28
N PRO A 93 1.73 -4.06 6.58
CA PRO A 93 1.55 -4.93 5.43
C PRO A 93 2.34 -4.50 4.19
N GLN A 94 2.66 -3.22 4.06
CA GLN A 94 3.21 -2.65 2.83
C GLN A 94 4.73 -2.59 2.80
N VAL A 95 5.40 -2.60 3.97
CA VAL A 95 6.84 -2.36 4.07
C VAL A 95 7.54 -3.57 4.69
N ARG A 96 8.73 -3.86 4.21
CA ARG A 96 9.65 -4.88 4.76
C ARG A 96 11.01 -4.25 5.00
N GLN A 97 11.62 -4.55 6.13
CA GLN A 97 12.98 -4.16 6.42
C GLN A 97 13.95 -5.20 5.82
N GLY A 98 14.89 -4.71 5.02
CA GLY A 98 16.07 -5.47 4.62
C GLY A 98 17.22 -5.29 5.62
N CYS A 99 18.40 -4.93 5.11
CA CYS A 99 19.53 -4.53 5.96
C CYS A 99 19.16 -3.31 6.83
N PRO A 100 19.91 -3.01 7.91
CA PRO A 100 19.69 -1.80 8.70
C PRO A 100 19.54 -0.57 7.81
N ASP A 101 18.51 0.24 8.09
CA ASP A 101 18.13 1.46 7.36
C ASP A 101 17.60 1.25 5.93
N TRP A 102 17.43 0.01 5.45
CA TRP A 102 16.87 -0.28 4.14
C TRP A 102 15.43 -0.78 4.24
N LEU A 103 14.51 -0.06 3.57
CA LEU A 103 13.10 -0.41 3.48
C LEU A 103 12.71 -0.75 2.03
N PHE A 104 11.89 -1.79 1.88
CA PHE A 104 11.39 -2.28 0.60
C PHE A 104 9.86 -2.38 0.63
N LEU A 105 9.21 -2.23 -0.52
CA LEU A 105 7.78 -2.54 -0.63
C LEU A 105 7.56 -4.05 -0.61
N ALA A 106 6.56 -4.49 0.16
CA ALA A 106 6.21 -5.90 0.22
C ALA A 106 5.80 -6.46 -1.16
N GLU A 107 5.15 -5.64 -1.98
CA GLU A 107 4.70 -6.00 -3.34
C GLU A 107 5.85 -6.20 -4.35
N GLU A 108 7.04 -5.66 -4.07
CA GLU A 108 8.21 -5.90 -4.90
C GLU A 108 8.82 -7.30 -4.71
N LEU A 109 8.43 -8.00 -3.64
CA LEU A 109 9.03 -9.28 -3.24
C LEU A 109 8.24 -10.49 -3.72
N ALA A 110 6.95 -10.32 -3.98
CA ALA A 110 6.07 -11.41 -4.39
C ALA A 110 5.23 -11.05 -5.63
N PRO A 111 4.93 -12.03 -6.51
CA PRO A 111 4.09 -11.79 -7.68
C PRO A 111 2.63 -11.58 -7.25
N HIS A 112 1.92 -10.72 -7.98
CA HIS A 112 0.47 -10.60 -7.87
C HIS A 112 -0.24 -11.64 -8.74
N GLU A 113 -1.40 -12.10 -8.30
CA GLU A 113 -2.27 -12.94 -9.13
C GLU A 113 -2.65 -12.21 -10.43
N GLY A 114 -2.66 -12.95 -11.54
CA GLY A 114 -2.97 -12.40 -12.85
C GLY A 114 -1.92 -11.45 -13.44
N ALA A 115 -0.70 -11.36 -12.86
CA ALA A 115 0.34 -10.41 -13.27
C ALA A 115 0.64 -10.41 -14.78
N ALA A 116 0.74 -11.60 -15.41
CA ALA A 116 1.04 -11.69 -16.84
C ALA A 116 -0.10 -11.16 -17.72
N GLY A 117 -1.35 -11.49 -17.41
CA GLY A 117 -2.52 -10.96 -18.13
C GLY A 117 -2.66 -9.46 -17.98
N ASN A 118 -2.46 -8.95 -16.76
CA ASN A 118 -2.48 -7.52 -16.47
C ASN A 118 -1.37 -6.77 -17.21
N MET A 119 -0.20 -7.38 -17.35
CA MET A 119 0.93 -6.80 -18.08
C MET A 119 0.60 -6.63 -19.57
N ALA A 120 0.04 -7.64 -20.22
CA ALA A 120 -0.35 -7.59 -21.63
C ALA A 120 -1.43 -6.53 -21.88
N GLN A 121 -2.44 -6.45 -21.01
CA GLN A 121 -3.50 -5.44 -21.11
C GLN A 121 -2.96 -4.00 -20.94
N ARG A 122 -2.04 -3.78 -20.00
CA ARG A 122 -1.40 -2.48 -19.81
C ARG A 122 -0.52 -2.11 -21.01
N ALA A 123 0.23 -3.06 -21.59
CA ALA A 123 1.02 -2.81 -22.78
C ALA A 123 0.13 -2.40 -23.97
N ALA A 124 -1.00 -3.08 -24.17
CA ALA A 124 -1.96 -2.71 -25.20
C ALA A 124 -2.53 -1.29 -24.99
N MET A 125 -2.82 -0.92 -23.74
CA MET A 125 -3.29 0.44 -23.40
C MET A 125 -2.21 1.49 -23.71
N VAL A 126 -0.96 1.27 -23.31
CA VAL A 126 0.16 2.18 -23.61
C VAL A 126 0.34 2.33 -25.12
N ALA A 127 0.24 1.23 -25.87
CA ALA A 127 0.30 1.26 -27.32
C ALA A 127 -0.85 2.06 -27.97
N GLN A 128 -2.06 2.01 -27.40
CA GLN A 128 -3.18 2.86 -27.83
C GLN A 128 -2.89 4.35 -27.60
N VAL A 129 -2.39 4.69 -26.40
CA VAL A 129 -2.00 6.07 -26.06
C VAL A 129 -0.90 6.55 -26.98
N HIS A 130 0.13 5.74 -27.23
CA HIS A 130 1.21 6.06 -28.14
C HIS A 130 0.67 6.41 -29.55
N ARG A 131 -0.19 5.55 -30.12
CA ARG A 131 -0.80 5.81 -31.44
C ARG A 131 -1.69 7.06 -31.46
N ALA A 132 -2.40 7.35 -30.37
CA ALA A 132 -3.20 8.58 -30.27
C ALA A 132 -2.32 9.82 -30.27
N LEU A 133 -1.30 9.87 -29.42
CA LEU A 133 -0.35 10.98 -29.35
C LEU A 133 0.41 11.19 -30.68
N GLN A 134 0.79 10.08 -31.34
CA GLN A 134 1.49 10.15 -32.62
C GLN A 134 0.63 10.79 -33.71
N ARG A 135 -0.69 10.56 -33.72
CA ARG A 135 -1.61 11.23 -34.66
C ARG A 135 -1.65 12.75 -34.48
N ASP A 136 -1.44 13.19 -33.22
CA ASP A 136 -1.41 14.61 -32.85
C ASP A 136 0.01 15.22 -32.96
N GLY A 137 0.97 14.46 -33.53
CA GLY A 137 2.36 14.92 -33.69
C GLY A 137 3.18 14.88 -32.38
N ILE A 138 2.67 14.27 -31.31
CA ILE A 138 3.33 14.18 -30.01
C ILE A 138 4.13 12.89 -29.93
N ARG A 139 5.41 13.00 -29.55
CA ARG A 139 6.28 11.83 -29.32
C ARG A 139 6.15 11.35 -27.87
N LEU A 140 5.94 10.05 -27.70
CA LEU A 140 5.94 9.38 -26.41
C LEU A 140 7.26 8.60 -26.25
N LEU A 141 7.89 8.71 -25.09
CA LEU A 141 8.96 7.83 -24.62
C LEU A 141 8.55 7.26 -23.26
N VAL A 142 8.60 5.95 -23.12
CA VAL A 142 8.29 5.25 -21.85
C VAL A 142 9.60 4.89 -21.15
N ALA A 143 9.89 5.54 -20.04
CA ALA A 143 11.02 5.17 -19.19
C ALA A 143 10.57 4.07 -18.19
N VAL A 144 11.23 2.93 -18.24
CA VAL A 144 10.94 1.80 -17.35
C VAL A 144 11.94 1.80 -16.20
N VAL A 145 11.43 2.08 -15.00
CA VAL A 145 12.20 2.04 -13.75
C VAL A 145 12.01 0.65 -13.12
N PRO A 146 13.08 -0.09 -12.85
CA PRO A 146 13.00 -1.38 -12.16
C PRO A 146 12.63 -1.21 -10.69
N ASP A 147 12.16 -2.28 -10.07
CA ASP A 147 11.90 -2.32 -8.63
C ASP A 147 13.19 -2.10 -7.84
N LYS A 148 13.11 -1.38 -6.72
CA LYS A 148 14.23 -1.17 -5.80
C LYS A 148 14.85 -2.49 -5.33
N SER A 149 14.01 -3.50 -5.01
CA SER A 149 14.45 -4.81 -4.57
C SER A 149 15.25 -5.59 -5.63
N ARG A 150 15.17 -5.18 -6.90
CA ARG A 150 15.97 -5.74 -8.00
C ARG A 150 17.38 -5.13 -8.02
N ILE A 151 17.47 -3.82 -7.92
CA ILE A 151 18.74 -3.08 -8.03
C ILE A 151 19.53 -3.18 -6.73
N ALA A 152 18.89 -2.91 -5.59
CA ALA A 152 19.50 -2.94 -4.27
C ALA A 152 19.43 -4.33 -3.61
N HIS A 153 19.59 -5.42 -4.40
CA HIS A 153 19.42 -6.80 -3.92
C HIS A 153 20.41 -7.17 -2.81
N ASP A 154 21.60 -6.58 -2.77
CA ASP A 154 22.60 -6.80 -1.71
C ASP A 154 22.12 -6.28 -0.34
N HIS A 155 21.11 -5.42 -0.32
CA HIS A 155 20.55 -4.84 0.89
C HIS A 155 19.26 -5.53 1.38
N LEU A 156 18.90 -6.67 0.81
CA LEU A 156 17.71 -7.43 1.22
C LEU A 156 17.87 -8.12 2.58
N CYS A 157 19.08 -8.51 2.99
CA CYS A 157 19.41 -9.07 4.32
C CYS A 157 18.39 -10.12 4.83
N GLY A 158 18.18 -11.17 4.04
CA GLY A 158 17.25 -12.26 4.39
C GLY A 158 15.84 -12.12 3.82
N LEU A 159 15.46 -10.97 3.28
CA LEU A 159 14.28 -10.87 2.44
C LEU A 159 14.52 -11.63 1.13
N GLN A 160 13.50 -12.37 0.71
CA GLN A 160 13.57 -13.13 -0.53
C GLN A 160 12.65 -12.50 -1.58
N ARG A 161 13.22 -12.17 -2.72
CA ARG A 161 12.46 -11.79 -3.90
C ARG A 161 12.07 -13.04 -4.68
N SER A 162 10.78 -13.18 -5.01
CA SER A 162 10.30 -14.35 -5.77
C SER A 162 11.01 -14.48 -7.11
N THR A 163 11.42 -15.69 -7.44
CA THR A 163 12.02 -16.00 -8.77
C THR A 163 11.04 -15.75 -9.92
N ALA A 164 9.73 -15.81 -9.68
CA ALA A 164 8.70 -15.49 -10.66
C ALA A 164 8.74 -14.01 -11.12
N LEU A 165 9.45 -13.13 -10.39
CA LEU A 165 9.62 -11.74 -10.78
C LEU A 165 10.87 -11.48 -11.63
N GLN A 166 11.74 -12.47 -11.87
CA GLN A 166 13.02 -12.27 -12.55
C GLN A 166 12.76 -11.76 -13.97
N GLY A 167 12.19 -12.25 -14.87
CA GLY A 167 12.03 -11.77 -16.24
C GLY A 167 11.01 -10.62 -16.43
N ARG A 168 10.39 -10.09 -15.37
CA ARG A 168 9.23 -9.19 -15.49
C ARG A 168 9.53 -7.89 -16.23
N VAL A 169 10.64 -7.24 -15.93
CA VAL A 169 11.02 -5.96 -16.56
C VAL A 169 11.34 -6.18 -18.04
N ALA A 170 12.16 -7.18 -18.36
CA ALA A 170 12.48 -7.52 -19.75
C ALA A 170 11.23 -7.88 -20.57
N ALA A 171 10.32 -8.69 -20.01
CA ALA A 171 9.06 -9.03 -20.67
C ALA A 171 8.19 -7.80 -20.93
N TRP A 172 8.12 -6.86 -19.97
CA TRP A 172 7.40 -5.60 -20.13
C TRP A 172 7.98 -4.74 -21.25
N ILE A 173 9.30 -4.57 -21.26
CA ILE A 173 10.01 -3.82 -22.31
C ILE A 173 9.75 -4.43 -23.68
N THR A 174 9.87 -5.78 -23.81
CA THR A 174 9.60 -6.49 -25.06
C THR A 174 8.18 -6.24 -25.56
N LEU A 175 7.16 -6.36 -24.70
CA LEU A 175 5.77 -6.13 -25.08
C LEU A 175 5.53 -4.69 -25.60
N LEU A 176 6.18 -3.70 -25.02
CA LEU A 176 6.09 -2.31 -25.47
C LEU A 176 6.79 -2.12 -26.80
N GLN A 177 8.01 -2.65 -26.96
CA GLN A 177 8.80 -2.54 -28.19
C GLN A 177 8.12 -3.23 -29.35
N ASP A 178 7.57 -4.44 -29.14
CA ASP A 178 6.80 -5.19 -30.15
C ASP A 178 5.55 -4.42 -30.60
N SER A 179 5.02 -3.56 -29.73
CA SER A 179 3.90 -2.67 -30.04
C SER A 179 4.32 -1.35 -30.68
N GLY A 180 5.61 -1.16 -30.99
CA GLY A 180 6.18 0.04 -31.60
C GLY A 180 6.33 1.23 -30.64
N VAL A 181 6.22 1.02 -29.32
CA VAL A 181 6.37 2.07 -28.32
C VAL A 181 7.86 2.28 -28.01
N PRO A 182 8.41 3.49 -28.14
CA PRO A 182 9.78 3.79 -27.72
C PRO A 182 9.96 3.63 -26.22
N VAL A 183 10.96 2.83 -25.81
CA VAL A 183 11.24 2.50 -24.39
C VAL A 183 12.66 2.89 -24.04
N LEU A 184 12.82 3.51 -22.87
CA LEU A 184 14.10 3.71 -22.19
C LEU A 184 14.16 2.73 -21.01
N ASP A 185 15.09 1.80 -21.08
CA ASP A 185 15.38 0.86 -19.99
C ASP A 185 16.40 1.50 -19.03
N LEU A 186 15.99 1.69 -17.78
CA LEU A 186 16.84 2.24 -16.74
C LEU A 186 17.51 1.15 -15.87
N GLU A 187 17.21 -0.14 -16.06
CA GLU A 187 17.77 -1.22 -15.25
C GLU A 187 19.31 -1.21 -15.33
N THR A 188 19.85 -1.21 -16.54
CA THR A 188 21.32 -1.21 -16.75
C THR A 188 22.02 0.00 -16.14
N VAL A 189 21.40 1.18 -16.20
CA VAL A 189 21.99 2.41 -15.65
C VAL A 189 22.03 2.36 -14.13
N LEU A 190 20.91 1.96 -13.51
CA LEU A 190 20.79 1.88 -12.05
C LEU A 190 21.65 0.75 -11.46
N GLU A 191 21.78 -0.39 -12.16
CA GLU A 191 22.72 -1.45 -11.80
C GLU A 191 24.18 -0.99 -11.86
N ALA A 192 24.53 -0.22 -12.89
CA ALA A 192 25.87 0.33 -13.02
C ALA A 192 26.19 1.34 -11.88
N MET A 193 25.22 2.13 -11.43
CA MET A 193 25.38 2.99 -10.25
C MET A 193 25.66 2.16 -9.01
N GLN A 194 24.83 1.14 -8.76
CA GLN A 194 25.01 0.25 -7.61
C GLN A 194 26.38 -0.45 -7.63
N THR A 195 26.82 -0.91 -8.78
CA THR A 195 28.14 -1.57 -8.94
C THR A 195 29.31 -0.62 -8.63
N ARG A 196 29.15 0.70 -8.87
CA ARG A 196 30.14 1.71 -8.52
C ARG A 196 30.08 2.12 -7.04
N GLY A 197 29.17 1.54 -6.24
CA GLY A 197 28.92 1.91 -4.84
C GLY A 197 28.11 3.21 -4.67
N GLU A 198 27.45 3.66 -5.74
CA GLU A 198 26.52 4.77 -5.69
C GLU A 198 25.13 4.22 -5.34
N GLU A 199 24.43 4.85 -4.40
CA GLU A 199 23.06 4.42 -4.06
C GLU A 199 22.10 4.84 -5.17
N ALA A 200 21.61 3.87 -5.93
CA ALA A 200 20.66 4.12 -7.01
C ALA A 200 19.22 4.43 -6.51
N PHE A 201 18.92 4.07 -5.26
CA PHE A 201 17.65 4.33 -4.58
C PHE A 201 17.89 4.88 -3.18
N PHE A 202 16.97 5.72 -2.70
CA PHE A 202 16.96 6.13 -1.30
C PHE A 202 16.71 4.92 -0.39
N ARG A 203 17.39 4.87 0.76
CA ARG A 203 17.33 3.71 1.67
C ARG A 203 15.93 3.48 2.23
N THR A 204 15.25 4.55 2.66
CA THR A 204 13.94 4.48 3.33
C THR A 204 12.77 4.91 2.45
N ASP A 205 13.02 5.16 1.17
CA ASP A 205 12.04 5.57 0.17
C ASP A 205 12.11 4.65 -1.06
N THR A 206 11.08 4.67 -1.88
CA THR A 206 10.97 3.89 -3.12
C THR A 206 11.49 4.62 -4.36
N HIS A 207 11.87 5.90 -4.21
CA HIS A 207 12.37 6.69 -5.32
C HIS A 207 13.86 6.42 -5.59
N TRP A 208 14.26 6.55 -6.85
CA TRP A 208 15.66 6.58 -7.26
C TRP A 208 16.30 7.94 -6.95
N THR A 209 17.60 7.98 -6.89
CA THR A 209 18.39 9.18 -6.56
C THR A 209 18.67 10.05 -7.77
#